data_c9d1180a15fb5c3e9914ce4d4e16feef
#
_entry.id   c9d1180a15fb5c3e9914ce4d4e16feef
#
_cell.length_a   1.000
_cell.length_b   1.000
_cell.length_c   1.000
_cell.angle_alpha   90.00
_cell.angle_beta   90.00
_cell.angle_gamma   90.00
#
_symmetry.space_group_name_H-M   'P 1'
#
loop_
_entity.id
_entity.type
_entity.pdbx_description
1 polymer ?
#
loop_
_entity_poly.entity_id
_entity_poly.type
_entity_poly.pdbx_seq_one_letter_code
_entity_poly.pdbx_strand_id
1 'polypeptide(L)'
;NAGAHLRGRGGIRYIYYLENDQKQLVESTHTEVRAERSFTLLEDVNCPAVLAEQCFVTNADDVERFGSEQGCKRTARIYYEAICAYFGTTPLPDANQ
;
A
#
# COMPACT_ATOMS: atom_id res chain seq x y z
N ASN A 1 6.89 4.08 10.27
CA ASN A 1 5.74 4.98 10.16
C ASN A 1 6.12 6.23 9.38
N ALA A 2 5.44 6.48 8.27
CA ALA A 2 5.67 7.64 7.40
C ALA A 2 5.02 8.92 7.94
N GLY A 3 4.31 8.86 9.06
CA GLY A 3 3.56 9.98 9.61
C GLY A 3 2.30 10.33 8.81
N ALA A 4 1.87 9.47 7.88
CA ALA A 4 0.68 9.68 7.09
C ALA A 4 -0.59 9.36 7.90
N HIS A 5 -1.69 10.00 7.53
CA HIS A 5 -2.99 9.66 8.05
C HIS A 5 -3.55 8.46 7.27
N LEU A 6 -3.81 7.36 7.98
CA LEU A 6 -4.37 6.17 7.38
C LEU A 6 -5.88 6.35 7.12
N ARG A 7 -6.30 6.01 5.92
CA ARG A 7 -7.72 6.02 5.58
C ARG A 7 -8.39 4.79 6.18
N GLY A 8 -9.55 4.98 6.79
CA GLY A 8 -10.34 3.91 7.37
C GLY A 8 -9.71 3.29 8.62
N ARG A 9 -9.90 2.02 8.80
CA ARG A 9 -9.40 1.27 9.95
C ARG A 9 -8.06 0.61 9.62
N GLY A 10 -6.96 1.22 10.04
CA GLY A 10 -5.63 0.65 9.88
C GLY A 10 -5.05 0.70 8.47
N GLY A 11 -5.76 1.28 7.51
CA GLY A 11 -5.22 1.52 6.17
C GLY A 11 -5.15 0.31 5.24
N ILE A 12 -5.51 -0.88 5.71
CA ILE A 12 -5.48 -2.09 4.87
C ILE A 12 -6.90 -2.40 4.41
N ARG A 13 -7.06 -2.57 3.11
CA ARG A 13 -8.36 -2.80 2.51
C ARG A 13 -8.30 -3.94 1.51
N TYR A 14 -9.34 -4.77 1.53
CA TYR A 14 -9.59 -5.78 0.51
C TYR A 14 -10.74 -5.30 -0.36
N ILE A 15 -10.53 -5.26 -1.67
CA ILE A 15 -11.54 -4.88 -2.62
C ILE A 15 -11.82 -6.08 -3.51
N TYR A 16 -13.10 -6.44 -3.66
CA TYR A 16 -13.53 -7.51 -4.52
C TYR A 16 -14.84 -7.15 -5.22
N TYR A 17 -15.15 -7.85 -6.28
CA TYR A 17 -16.33 -7.60 -7.10
C TYR A 17 -17.28 -8.79 -7.02
N LEU A 18 -18.55 -8.50 -6.74
CA LEU A 18 -19.61 -9.48 -6.78
C LEU A 18 -19.97 -9.82 -8.23
N GLU A 19 -20.81 -10.85 -8.42
CA GLU A 19 -21.25 -11.29 -9.77
C GLU A 19 -21.92 -10.19 -10.58
N ASN A 20 -22.57 -9.22 -9.92
CA ASN A 20 -23.20 -8.08 -10.57
C ASN A 20 -22.26 -6.88 -10.76
N ASP A 21 -20.96 -7.09 -10.69
CA ASP A 21 -19.90 -6.07 -10.77
C ASP A 21 -19.96 -5.01 -9.66
N GLN A 22 -20.71 -5.26 -8.60
CA GLN A 22 -20.68 -4.37 -7.43
C GLN A 22 -19.37 -4.50 -6.68
N LYS A 23 -18.73 -3.35 -6.48
CA LYS A 23 -17.51 -3.25 -5.69
C LYS A 23 -17.84 -3.41 -4.20
N GLN A 24 -17.17 -4.34 -3.54
CA GLN A 24 -17.22 -4.50 -2.10
C GLN A 24 -15.87 -4.15 -1.50
N LEU A 25 -15.92 -3.48 -0.37
CA LEU A 25 -14.72 -3.04 0.33
C LEU A 25 -14.78 -3.55 1.77
N VAL A 26 -13.75 -4.31 2.15
CA VAL A 26 -13.61 -4.84 3.51
C VAL A 26 -12.34 -4.28 4.11
N GLU A 27 -12.46 -3.62 5.23
CA GLU A 27 -11.31 -3.14 5.99
C GLU A 27 -10.96 -4.18 7.04
N SER A 28 -9.86 -4.88 6.83
CA SER A 28 -9.41 -5.93 7.73
C SER A 28 -7.92 -6.16 7.61
N THR A 29 -7.31 -6.56 8.71
CA THR A 29 -5.94 -7.04 8.72
C THR A 29 -5.84 -8.56 8.51
N HIS A 30 -6.98 -9.23 8.38
CA HIS A 30 -7.02 -10.67 8.13
C HIS A 30 -7.02 -10.95 6.64
N THR A 31 -6.20 -11.89 6.25
CA THR A 31 -6.10 -12.37 4.87
C THR A 31 -6.94 -13.63 4.73
N GLU A 32 -8.21 -13.48 4.37
CA GLU A 32 -9.00 -14.62 3.92
C GLU A 32 -8.93 -14.69 2.41
N VAL A 33 -8.67 -15.88 1.88
CA VAL A 33 -8.76 -16.10 0.45
C VAL A 33 -10.23 -16.03 0.06
N ARG A 34 -10.54 -15.15 -0.89
CA ARG A 34 -11.91 -15.00 -1.40
C ARG A 34 -11.98 -15.53 -2.83
N ALA A 35 -13.13 -16.10 -3.16
CA ALA A 35 -13.40 -16.59 -4.51
C ALA A 35 -13.71 -15.45 -5.48
N GLU A 36 -14.16 -14.30 -4.97
CA GLU A 36 -14.52 -13.15 -5.78
C GLU A 36 -13.30 -12.48 -6.40
N ARG A 37 -13.50 -11.92 -7.57
CA ARG A 37 -12.46 -11.21 -8.31
C ARG A 37 -12.11 -9.89 -7.64
N SER A 38 -10.81 -9.56 -7.62
CA SER A 38 -10.29 -8.27 -7.19
C SER A 38 -9.72 -7.49 -8.39
N PHE A 39 -8.82 -6.55 -8.14
CA PHE A 39 -8.16 -5.82 -9.23
C PHE A 39 -7.29 -6.75 -10.06
N THR A 40 -7.29 -6.55 -11.38
CA THR A 40 -6.49 -7.33 -12.32
C THR A 40 -5.01 -7.38 -11.92
N LEU A 41 -4.46 -6.24 -11.48
CA LEU A 41 -3.07 -6.16 -11.03
C LEU A 41 -2.77 -7.16 -9.90
N LEU A 42 -3.72 -7.37 -9.00
CA LEU A 42 -3.53 -8.28 -7.87
C LEU A 42 -3.84 -9.74 -8.24
N GLU A 43 -4.73 -9.95 -9.21
CA GLU A 43 -5.19 -11.29 -9.62
C GLU A 43 -4.22 -11.99 -10.58
N ASP A 44 -3.61 -11.24 -11.49
CA ASP A 44 -2.87 -11.82 -12.61
C ASP A 44 -1.38 -12.03 -12.33
N VAL A 45 -0.90 -11.72 -11.12
CA VAL A 45 0.49 -11.97 -10.73
C VAL A 45 0.60 -13.29 -9.97
N ASN A 46 1.72 -13.98 -10.14
CA ASN A 46 2.00 -15.28 -9.52
C ASN A 46 2.81 -15.15 -8.22
N CYS A 47 2.61 -14.07 -7.49
CA CYS A 47 3.33 -13.79 -6.24
C CYS A 47 2.41 -13.00 -5.30
N PRO A 48 2.73 -12.91 -4.02
CA PRO A 48 2.04 -11.98 -3.14
C PRO A 48 2.08 -10.57 -3.70
N ALA A 49 0.94 -9.88 -3.69
CA ALA A 49 0.81 -8.57 -4.31
C ALA A 49 -0.02 -7.64 -3.45
N VAL A 50 0.40 -6.39 -3.38
CA VAL A 50 -0.33 -5.30 -2.76
C VAL A 50 -0.34 -4.10 -3.69
N LEU A 51 -1.38 -3.31 -3.61
CA LEU A 51 -1.47 -2.01 -4.27
C LEU A 51 -1.38 -0.94 -3.19
N ALA A 52 -0.27 -0.22 -3.17
CA ALA A 52 -0.07 0.85 -2.20
C ALA A 52 -0.58 2.17 -2.78
N GLU A 53 -1.51 2.79 -2.08
CA GLU A 53 -1.99 4.13 -2.38
C GLU A 53 -1.41 5.09 -1.35
N GLN A 54 -0.41 5.85 -1.77
CA GLN A 54 0.45 6.62 -0.89
C GLN A 54 -0.23 7.88 -0.36
N CYS A 55 -0.98 8.57 -1.21
CA CYS A 55 -1.60 9.85 -0.86
C CYS A 55 -2.73 10.21 -1.81
N PHE A 56 -3.47 11.26 -1.44
CA PHE A 56 -4.47 11.86 -2.30
C PHE A 56 -3.98 13.23 -2.79
N VAL A 57 -3.95 13.43 -4.08
CA VAL A 57 -3.52 14.71 -4.68
C VAL A 57 -4.47 15.86 -4.35
N THR A 58 -5.67 15.55 -3.89
CA THR A 58 -6.65 16.54 -3.44
C THR A 58 -6.48 16.95 -1.98
N ASN A 59 -5.55 16.35 -1.26
CA ASN A 59 -5.27 16.66 0.14
C ASN A 59 -3.96 17.44 0.22
N ALA A 60 -4.03 18.69 0.69
CA ALA A 60 -2.87 19.58 0.72
C ALA A 60 -1.75 19.06 1.62
N ASP A 61 -2.09 18.49 2.76
CA ASP A 61 -1.10 17.94 3.68
C ASP A 61 -0.38 16.73 3.06
N ASP A 62 -1.10 15.88 2.33
CA ASP A 62 -0.52 14.75 1.61
C ASP A 62 0.44 15.24 0.53
N VAL A 63 0.03 16.26 -0.25
CA VAL A 63 0.87 16.82 -1.32
C VAL A 63 2.14 17.43 -0.73
N GLU A 64 2.04 18.16 0.36
CA GLU A 64 3.22 18.72 1.04
C GLU A 64 4.16 17.63 1.52
N ARG A 65 3.63 16.57 2.12
CA ARG A 65 4.41 15.49 2.70
C ARG A 65 5.07 14.59 1.66
N PHE A 66 4.35 14.25 0.59
CA PHE A 66 4.76 13.24 -0.38
C PHE A 66 5.09 13.78 -1.77
N GLY A 67 4.71 15.00 -2.08
CA GLY A 67 4.85 15.57 -3.42
C GLY A 67 6.23 16.14 -3.74
N SER A 68 7.12 16.26 -2.76
CA SER A 68 8.48 16.73 -2.98
C SER A 68 9.42 15.58 -3.32
N GLU A 69 10.58 15.91 -3.91
CA GLU A 69 11.62 14.91 -4.14
C GLU A 69 12.07 14.23 -2.86
N GLN A 70 12.24 15.00 -1.79
CA GLN A 70 12.60 14.44 -0.49
C GLN A 70 11.51 13.54 0.07
N GLY A 71 10.25 13.94 -0.08
CA GLY A 71 9.09 13.12 0.31
C GLY A 71 9.05 11.78 -0.42
N CYS A 72 9.31 11.80 -1.73
CA CYS A 72 9.40 10.58 -2.54
C CYS A 72 10.54 9.68 -2.08
N LYS A 73 11.71 10.25 -1.80
CA LYS A 73 12.87 9.48 -1.33
C LYS A 73 12.60 8.83 0.02
N ARG A 74 12.02 9.57 0.97
CA ARG A 74 11.65 9.01 2.28
C ARG A 74 10.68 7.86 2.14
N THR A 75 9.67 8.03 1.31
CA THR A 75 8.64 7.01 1.11
C THR A 75 9.21 5.77 0.41
N ALA A 76 10.06 5.95 -0.59
CA ALA A 76 10.75 4.85 -1.23
C ALA A 76 11.60 4.05 -0.24
N ARG A 77 12.28 4.73 0.68
CA ARG A 77 13.06 4.08 1.73
C ARG A 77 12.17 3.26 2.66
N ILE A 78 11.01 3.79 3.03
CA ILE A 78 10.03 3.10 3.88
C ILE A 78 9.51 1.83 3.20
N TYR A 79 9.16 1.90 1.92
CA TYR A 79 8.76 0.71 1.16
C TYR A 79 9.87 -0.32 1.09
N TYR A 80 11.09 0.11 0.84
CA TYR A 80 12.24 -0.79 0.81
C TYR A 80 12.44 -1.50 2.15
N GLU A 81 12.38 -0.78 3.25
CA GLU A 81 12.51 -1.36 4.58
C GLU A 81 11.37 -2.34 4.90
N ALA A 82 10.15 -2.02 4.49
CA ALA A 82 9.00 -2.89 4.67
C ALA A 82 9.14 -4.19 3.86
N ILE A 83 9.63 -4.10 2.64
CA ILE A 83 9.90 -5.27 1.79
C ILE A 83 10.99 -6.14 2.41
N CYS A 84 12.07 -5.54 2.89
CA CYS A 84 13.12 -6.26 3.59
C CYS A 84 12.58 -6.98 4.82
N ALA A 85 11.74 -6.32 5.60
CA ALA A 85 11.11 -6.91 6.78
C ALA A 85 10.24 -8.12 6.40
N TYR A 86 9.48 -8.01 5.31
CA TYR A 86 8.67 -9.12 4.81
C TYR A 86 9.52 -10.35 4.47
N PHE A 87 10.67 -10.14 3.84
CA PHE A 87 11.57 -11.24 3.47
C PHE A 87 12.56 -11.62 4.57
N GLY A 88 12.53 -10.96 5.72
CA GLY A 88 13.44 -11.25 6.82
C GLY A 88 14.89 -10.86 6.54
N THR A 89 15.11 -9.90 5.65
CA THR A 89 16.46 -9.40 5.32
C THR A 89 16.71 -8.05 5.99
N THR A 90 17.98 -7.72 6.17
CA THR A 90 18.38 -6.42 6.73
C THR A 90 18.56 -5.42 5.60
N PRO A 91 17.88 -4.25 5.67
CA PRO A 91 18.06 -3.24 4.64
C PRO A 91 19.47 -2.66 4.65
N LEU A 92 19.99 -2.33 3.46
CA LEU A 92 21.25 -1.63 3.33
C LEU A 92 21.12 -0.21 3.89
N PRO A 93 22.22 0.37 4.41
CA PRO A 93 22.20 1.77 4.83
C PRO A 93 21.82 2.70 3.69
N ASP A 94 21.17 3.81 4.04
CA ASP A 94 20.84 4.84 3.06
C ASP A 94 22.13 5.56 2.62
N ALA A 95 22.41 5.50 1.32
CA ALA A 95 23.61 6.10 0.75
C ALA A 95 23.65 7.63 0.84
N ASN A 96 22.51 8.26 1.15
CA ASN A 96 22.37 9.72 1.24
C ASN A 96 22.42 10.24 2.69
N GLN A 97 22.76 9.39 3.63
CA GLN A 97 22.99 9.79 5.03
C GLN A 97 24.41 10.15 5.31
#